data_2b5a4ecd160c6bb2118fbf8be78ef572
#
_entry.id   2b5a4ecd160c6bb2118fbf8be78ef572
#
_cell.length_a   1.000
_cell.length_b   1.000
_cell.length_c   1.000
_cell.angle_alpha   90.00
_cell.angle_beta   90.00
_cell.angle_gamma   90.00
#
_symmetry.space_group_name_H-M   'P 1'
#
loop_
_entity.id
_entity.type
_entity.pdbx_description
1 polymer ?
#
loop_
_entity_poly.entity_id
_entity_poly.type
_entity_poly.pdbx_seq_one_letter_code
_entity_poly.pdbx_strand_id
1 'polypeptide(L)'
;KILENSPLDRIQAQYGPGDAWKSNSKKTEFSYETNGTEVKRYTATFDYATFTSAITLNGAYAANTLYRNRIKDEDGNTTMEYKNGLGQTILVRKIAGTTISQGLAPVDNNVYADTYYIYNDYNQLAFVIPPLAVAAGNVSQTTLENLCYQYKYDGRGRLVEKKLPGKEWEFMVYDKKDRLILTQDINLRGTNNNFGGKGWLFTKYDQFGRVVYTGFFANTATRSSMQTALNNMNSSNNEERVSAPSITLQGLPLYYTKTAFPTGSMTLLSVNYYDTYPVETPFPTKKIINGSQQSQIFGEAILPDNYGADALSTKSLPLASFVKNINDDSWTKNYTFYDKKGRPIGNHSTNHLGGNTIIDRKSTRLNSS
;
A
#
# COMPACT_ATOMS: atom_id res chain seq x y z
N LYS A 1 33.16 8.12 -11.07
CA LYS A 1 32.86 6.69 -11.25
C LYS A 1 34.11 6.00 -11.80
N ILE A 2 34.37 4.79 -11.34
CA ILE A 2 35.34 3.87 -11.89
C ILE A 2 34.55 2.70 -12.46
N LEU A 3 34.78 2.38 -13.74
CA LEU A 3 34.12 1.29 -14.43
C LEU A 3 35.06 0.08 -14.52
N GLU A 4 34.50 -1.12 -14.67
CA GLU A 4 35.27 -2.31 -14.97
C GLU A 4 35.82 -2.27 -16.42
N ASN A 5 36.91 -2.94 -16.64
CA ASN A 5 37.48 -3.05 -17.98
C ASN A 5 36.84 -4.22 -18.74
N SER A 6 35.54 -4.11 -19.03
CA SER A 6 34.77 -5.11 -19.79
C SER A 6 33.70 -4.41 -20.62
N PRO A 7 33.13 -5.08 -21.65
CA PRO A 7 32.03 -4.54 -22.45
C PRO A 7 30.74 -4.24 -21.66
N LEU A 8 30.63 -4.68 -20.41
CA LEU A 8 29.46 -4.45 -19.57
C LEU A 8 29.49 -3.10 -18.85
N ASP A 9 30.66 -2.42 -18.80
CA ASP A 9 30.86 -1.08 -18.21
C ASP A 9 30.24 -0.94 -16.80
N ARG A 10 30.26 -2.02 -15.98
CA ARG A 10 29.70 -1.99 -14.65
C ARG A 10 30.52 -1.09 -13.73
N ILE A 11 29.86 -0.39 -12.81
CA ILE A 11 30.52 0.48 -11.87
C ILE A 11 31.27 -0.36 -10.82
N GLN A 12 32.57 -0.17 -10.68
CA GLN A 12 33.41 -0.76 -9.61
C GLN A 12 33.54 0.15 -8.41
N ALA A 13 33.55 1.48 -8.64
CA ALA A 13 33.55 2.43 -7.54
C ALA A 13 32.91 3.78 -7.94
N GLN A 14 32.33 4.43 -6.93
CA GLN A 14 31.72 5.76 -7.08
C GLN A 14 32.10 6.63 -5.88
N TYR A 15 32.50 7.86 -6.13
CA TYR A 15 32.68 8.90 -5.10
C TYR A 15 31.42 9.77 -5.02
N GLY A 16 31.12 10.27 -3.84
CA GLY A 16 30.13 11.32 -3.64
C GLY A 16 30.52 12.63 -4.35
N PRO A 17 29.60 13.58 -4.51
CA PRO A 17 29.89 14.88 -5.13
C PRO A 17 30.80 15.73 -4.20
N GLY A 18 31.85 16.36 -4.80
CA GLY A 18 32.78 17.26 -4.11
C GLY A 18 34.19 16.69 -3.91
N ASP A 19 35.17 17.57 -3.81
CA ASP A 19 36.59 17.19 -3.72
C ASP A 19 36.95 16.56 -2.37
N ALA A 20 36.24 16.90 -1.31
CA ALA A 20 36.47 16.32 0.03
C ALA A 20 36.24 14.79 0.04
N TRP A 21 35.33 14.26 -0.75
CA TRP A 21 35.08 12.82 -0.88
C TRP A 21 36.20 12.09 -1.61
N LYS A 22 36.78 12.74 -2.63
CA LYS A 22 37.93 12.21 -3.39
C LYS A 22 39.19 12.22 -2.59
N SER A 23 39.52 13.35 -1.91
CA SER A 23 40.74 13.53 -1.15
C SER A 23 40.82 12.56 0.05
N ASN A 24 39.70 12.23 0.68
CA ASN A 24 39.63 11.29 1.79
C ASN A 24 39.46 9.83 1.37
N SER A 25 39.56 9.53 0.06
CA SER A 25 39.33 8.18 -0.51
C SER A 25 38.02 7.51 -0.10
N LYS A 26 37.02 8.31 0.29
CA LYS A 26 35.69 7.85 0.66
C LYS A 26 34.89 7.50 -0.60
N LYS A 27 34.72 6.23 -0.87
CA LYS A 27 34.04 5.72 -2.06
C LYS A 27 33.12 4.56 -1.73
N THR A 28 32.02 4.45 -2.46
CA THR A 28 31.22 3.23 -2.52
C THR A 28 31.88 2.28 -3.50
N GLU A 29 32.17 1.04 -3.09
CA GLU A 29 32.77 0.00 -3.92
C GLU A 29 31.74 -1.07 -4.27
N PHE A 30 31.80 -1.56 -5.51
CA PHE A 30 30.92 -2.60 -6.04
C PHE A 30 31.76 -3.77 -6.54
N SER A 31 31.36 -4.99 -6.18
CA SER A 31 31.98 -6.23 -6.69
C SER A 31 30.88 -7.16 -7.19
N TYR A 32 31.13 -7.80 -8.32
CA TYR A 32 30.21 -8.72 -8.99
C TYR A 32 30.84 -10.10 -9.01
N GLU A 33 30.29 -11.00 -8.24
CA GLU A 33 30.88 -12.28 -7.90
C GLU A 33 29.81 -13.40 -7.97
N THR A 34 30.17 -14.60 -7.59
CA THR A 34 29.26 -15.73 -7.39
C THR A 34 29.33 -16.21 -5.94
N ASN A 35 28.36 -17.02 -5.51
CA ASN A 35 28.40 -17.65 -4.19
C ASN A 35 29.43 -18.77 -4.09
N GLY A 36 29.95 -19.01 -2.87
CA GLY A 36 30.53 -20.30 -2.46
C GLY A 36 29.43 -21.26 -2.00
N THR A 37 29.67 -21.97 -0.90
CA THR A 37 28.72 -22.89 -0.26
C THR A 37 28.09 -22.32 1.01
N GLU A 38 28.24 -21.01 1.24
CA GLU A 38 27.84 -20.31 2.46
C GLU A 38 26.34 -19.95 2.51
N VAL A 39 25.61 -20.14 1.41
CA VAL A 39 24.19 -19.75 1.30
C VAL A 39 23.28 -20.95 1.53
N LYS A 40 22.50 -20.93 2.60
CA LYS A 40 21.51 -21.98 2.90
C LYS A 40 20.43 -22.02 1.81
N ARG A 41 20.03 -23.22 1.40
CA ARG A 41 18.97 -23.45 0.41
C ARG A 41 17.67 -23.82 1.10
N TYR A 42 16.77 -22.86 1.19
CA TYR A 42 15.39 -23.08 1.61
C TYR A 42 14.47 -23.26 0.40
N THR A 43 13.46 -24.14 0.52
CA THR A 43 12.36 -24.27 -0.43
C THR A 43 11.04 -24.10 0.29
N ALA A 44 10.03 -23.58 -0.41
CA ALA A 44 8.68 -23.44 0.11
C ALA A 44 7.70 -24.18 -0.82
N THR A 45 6.77 -24.91 -0.24
CA THR A 45 5.63 -25.53 -0.93
C THR A 45 4.34 -24.89 -0.45
N PHE A 46 3.30 -24.92 -1.29
CA PHE A 46 1.97 -24.45 -0.95
C PHE A 46 0.92 -25.48 -1.33
N ASP A 47 0.13 -25.90 -0.35
CA ASP A 47 -1.02 -26.79 -0.55
C ASP A 47 -2.30 -25.96 -0.64
N TYR A 48 -2.92 -25.90 -1.81
CA TYR A 48 -4.17 -25.19 -2.05
C TYR A 48 -5.40 -25.86 -1.40
N ALA A 49 -5.37 -27.17 -1.14
CA ALA A 49 -6.50 -27.87 -0.52
C ALA A 49 -6.63 -27.52 0.96
N THR A 50 -5.52 -27.50 1.69
CA THR A 50 -5.46 -27.14 3.11
C THR A 50 -5.16 -25.65 3.36
N PHE A 51 -4.76 -24.93 2.32
CA PHE A 51 -4.32 -23.54 2.34
C PHE A 51 -3.14 -23.30 3.29
N THR A 52 -2.16 -24.23 3.26
CA THR A 52 -0.98 -24.22 4.13
C THR A 52 0.30 -24.09 3.34
N SER A 53 1.27 -23.36 3.92
CA SER A 53 2.64 -23.26 3.40
C SER A 53 3.57 -24.06 4.30
N ALA A 54 4.55 -24.74 3.68
CA ALA A 54 5.64 -25.39 4.40
C ALA A 54 6.99 -24.90 3.88
N ILE A 55 7.98 -24.83 4.77
CA ILE A 55 9.36 -24.46 4.45
C ILE A 55 10.28 -25.62 4.80
N THR A 56 11.27 -25.90 3.94
CA THR A 56 12.26 -26.95 4.16
C THR A 56 13.66 -26.42 3.90
N LEU A 57 14.60 -26.74 4.78
CA LEU A 57 16.03 -26.49 4.57
C LEU A 57 16.67 -27.68 3.84
N ASN A 58 17.14 -27.47 2.62
CA ASN A 58 17.74 -28.49 1.76
C ASN A 58 19.27 -28.30 1.63
N GLY A 59 19.96 -28.11 2.74
CA GLY A 59 21.40 -27.88 2.77
C GLY A 59 21.80 -26.49 2.29
N ALA A 60 22.73 -26.39 1.36
CA ALA A 60 23.23 -25.12 0.82
C ALA A 60 23.15 -25.08 -0.72
N TYR A 61 23.20 -23.89 -1.29
CA TYR A 61 23.39 -23.73 -2.73
C TYR A 61 24.81 -24.21 -3.13
N ALA A 62 24.92 -24.89 -4.27
CA ALA A 62 26.23 -25.22 -4.84
C ALA A 62 26.98 -23.92 -5.19
N ALA A 63 28.30 -23.97 -5.12
CA ALA A 63 29.14 -22.87 -5.53
C ALA A 63 28.87 -22.44 -6.97
N ASN A 64 28.95 -21.16 -7.26
CA ASN A 64 28.76 -20.54 -8.57
C ASN A 64 27.34 -20.72 -9.17
N THR A 65 26.30 -20.90 -8.33
CA THR A 65 24.90 -21.01 -8.80
C THR A 65 24.06 -19.75 -8.54
N LEU A 66 24.58 -18.83 -7.73
CA LEU A 66 23.94 -17.53 -7.46
C LEU A 66 24.87 -16.39 -7.87
N TYR A 67 24.31 -15.31 -8.37
CA TYR A 67 25.03 -14.04 -8.54
C TYR A 67 25.14 -13.36 -7.18
N ARG A 68 26.35 -12.87 -6.83
CA ARG A 68 26.62 -12.10 -5.62
C ARG A 68 27.05 -10.69 -5.98
N ASN A 69 26.23 -9.70 -5.61
CA ASN A 69 26.59 -8.30 -5.68
C ASN A 69 27.03 -7.83 -4.29
N ARG A 70 28.26 -7.38 -4.15
CA ARG A 70 28.79 -6.82 -2.91
C ARG A 70 28.91 -5.32 -3.06
N ILE A 71 28.36 -4.59 -2.08
CA ILE A 71 28.46 -3.14 -1.97
C ILE A 71 29.13 -2.81 -0.64
N LYS A 72 30.20 -2.03 -0.68
CA LYS A 72 30.84 -1.45 0.49
C LYS A 72 30.68 0.06 0.42
N ASP A 73 30.00 0.62 1.43
CA ASP A 73 29.72 2.06 1.48
C ASP A 73 30.96 2.87 1.91
N GLU A 74 30.83 4.18 1.95
CA GLU A 74 31.88 5.14 2.28
C GLU A 74 32.39 4.99 3.71
N ASP A 75 31.59 4.42 4.61
CA ASP A 75 31.93 4.17 6.01
C ASP A 75 32.45 2.74 6.27
N GLY A 76 32.54 1.94 5.20
CA GLY A 76 33.06 0.59 5.25
C GLY A 76 32.04 -0.50 5.52
N ASN A 77 30.72 -0.16 5.68
CA ASN A 77 29.69 -1.16 5.86
C ASN A 77 29.52 -1.96 4.58
N THR A 78 29.43 -3.26 4.72
CA THR A 78 29.33 -4.17 3.56
C THR A 78 27.98 -4.87 3.54
N THR A 79 27.32 -4.79 2.38
CA THR A 79 26.09 -5.53 2.06
C THR A 79 26.36 -6.44 0.87
N MET A 80 25.91 -7.69 0.95
CA MET A 80 25.99 -8.67 -0.12
C MET A 80 24.57 -9.13 -0.48
N GLU A 81 24.21 -9.02 -1.74
CA GLU A 81 22.94 -9.50 -2.28
C GLU A 81 23.18 -10.68 -3.19
N TYR A 82 22.51 -11.79 -2.91
CA TYR A 82 22.60 -13.03 -3.69
C TYR A 82 21.31 -13.21 -4.47
N LYS A 83 21.42 -13.41 -5.78
CA LYS A 83 20.29 -13.62 -6.71
C LYS A 83 20.41 -14.93 -7.46
N ASN A 84 19.28 -15.56 -7.69
CA ASN A 84 19.20 -16.74 -8.56
C ASN A 84 19.16 -16.34 -10.05
N GLY A 85 19.15 -17.33 -10.96
CA GLY A 85 19.08 -17.11 -12.40
C GLY A 85 17.81 -16.42 -12.90
N LEU A 86 16.75 -16.35 -12.09
CA LEU A 86 15.52 -15.59 -12.37
C LEU A 86 15.60 -14.12 -11.89
N GLY A 87 16.74 -13.72 -11.31
CA GLY A 87 16.90 -12.38 -10.75
C GLY A 87 16.25 -12.18 -9.37
N GLN A 88 15.69 -13.23 -8.76
CA GLN A 88 15.10 -13.17 -7.44
C GLN A 88 16.20 -13.09 -6.38
N THR A 89 16.06 -12.16 -5.43
CA THR A 89 16.93 -12.06 -4.27
C THR A 89 16.68 -13.24 -3.33
N ILE A 90 17.72 -14.06 -3.07
CA ILE A 90 17.67 -15.22 -2.18
C ILE A 90 18.19 -14.89 -0.80
N LEU A 91 19.24 -14.08 -0.71
CA LEU A 91 19.87 -13.67 0.53
C LEU A 91 20.35 -12.23 0.44
N VAL A 92 20.07 -11.46 1.46
CA VAL A 92 20.78 -10.19 1.75
C VAL A 92 21.56 -10.40 3.03
N ARG A 93 22.90 -10.28 2.94
CA ARG A 93 23.84 -10.43 4.04
C ARG A 93 24.48 -9.10 4.35
N LYS A 94 24.42 -8.65 5.60
CA LYS A 94 25.15 -7.48 6.09
C LYS A 94 26.21 -7.92 7.10
N ILE A 95 27.37 -7.25 7.08
CA ILE A 95 28.37 -7.43 8.12
C ILE A 95 27.96 -6.56 9.30
N ALA A 96 27.61 -7.18 10.43
CA ALA A 96 27.11 -6.52 11.64
C ALA A 96 28.24 -6.23 12.66
N GLY A 97 29.42 -6.80 12.46
CA GLY A 97 30.59 -6.60 13.33
C GLY A 97 31.69 -7.62 13.04
N THR A 98 32.84 -7.40 13.61
CA THR A 98 33.95 -8.37 13.63
C THR A 98 34.23 -8.77 15.07
N THR A 99 34.15 -10.06 15.41
CA THR A 99 34.68 -10.55 16.68
C THR A 99 36.20 -10.67 16.57
N ILE A 100 36.92 -9.88 17.35
CA ILE A 100 38.37 -9.98 17.42
C ILE A 100 38.73 -11.16 18.34
N SER A 101 39.07 -12.32 17.75
CA SER A 101 39.76 -13.36 18.52
C SER A 101 41.25 -13.03 18.61
N GLN A 102 41.75 -12.87 19.82
CA GLN A 102 43.17 -12.67 20.07
C GLN A 102 43.93 -13.94 19.69
N GLY A 103 44.73 -13.86 18.62
CA GLY A 103 45.92 -14.65 18.42
C GLY A 103 45.76 -16.05 17.84
N LEU A 104 45.23 -16.24 16.66
CA LEU A 104 45.52 -17.37 15.71
C LEU A 104 44.93 -17.03 14.35
N ALA A 105 45.45 -17.60 13.25
CA ALA A 105 45.24 -17.33 11.84
C ALA A 105 43.89 -16.67 11.42
N PRO A 106 43.83 -15.95 10.28
CA PRO A 106 42.63 -15.17 9.89
C PRO A 106 41.43 -16.09 9.66
N VAL A 107 40.70 -16.34 10.73
CA VAL A 107 39.34 -16.89 10.64
C VAL A 107 38.42 -15.71 10.28
N ASP A 108 37.54 -15.89 9.33
CA ASP A 108 36.52 -14.89 9.02
C ASP A 108 35.64 -14.67 10.27
N ASN A 109 35.99 -13.69 11.08
CA ASN A 109 35.32 -13.36 12.33
C ASN A 109 34.12 -12.44 12.13
N ASN A 110 33.62 -12.30 10.91
CA ASN A 110 32.47 -11.46 10.61
C ASN A 110 31.20 -12.04 11.24
N VAL A 111 30.50 -11.19 11.98
CA VAL A 111 29.11 -11.49 12.39
C VAL A 111 28.18 -11.05 11.27
N TYR A 112 27.45 -11.99 10.72
CA TYR A 112 26.55 -11.75 9.60
C TYR A 112 25.11 -11.56 10.08
N ALA A 113 24.45 -10.52 9.56
CA ALA A 113 23.02 -10.34 9.65
C ALA A 113 22.37 -10.76 8.31
N ASP A 114 21.93 -12.01 8.26
CA ASP A 114 21.38 -12.65 7.06
C ASP A 114 19.86 -12.52 7.02
N THR A 115 19.33 -12.07 5.89
CA THR A 115 17.89 -12.10 5.59
C THR A 115 17.65 -12.96 4.36
N TYR A 116 16.95 -14.08 4.52
CA TYR A 116 16.61 -14.99 3.41
C TYR A 116 15.22 -14.69 2.87
N TYR A 117 15.08 -14.77 1.54
CA TYR A 117 13.84 -14.63 0.79
C TYR A 117 13.54 -15.95 0.12
N ILE A 118 12.40 -16.56 0.43
CA ILE A 118 12.05 -17.91 -0.02
C ILE A 118 10.81 -17.83 -0.89
N TYR A 119 10.91 -18.37 -2.09
CA TYR A 119 9.86 -18.38 -3.08
C TYR A 119 9.25 -19.78 -3.19
N ASN A 120 7.95 -19.84 -3.44
CA ASN A 120 7.25 -21.10 -3.73
C ASN A 120 7.44 -21.52 -5.20
N ASP A 121 6.87 -22.68 -5.56
CA ASP A 121 6.95 -23.25 -6.91
C ASP A 121 6.32 -22.37 -8.00
N TYR A 122 5.55 -21.35 -7.62
CA TYR A 122 4.94 -20.34 -8.50
C TYR A 122 5.76 -19.05 -8.59
N ASN A 123 7.00 -19.04 -8.08
CA ASN A 123 7.88 -17.86 -8.00
C ASN A 123 7.31 -16.69 -7.16
N GLN A 124 6.41 -16.97 -6.22
CA GLN A 124 5.85 -15.99 -5.31
C GLN A 124 6.63 -16.02 -3.99
N LEU A 125 6.93 -14.86 -3.43
CA LEU A 125 7.61 -14.73 -2.13
C LEU A 125 6.72 -15.32 -1.03
N ALA A 126 7.12 -16.48 -0.48
CA ALA A 126 6.34 -17.18 0.54
C ALA A 126 6.79 -16.87 1.96
N PHE A 127 8.12 -16.74 2.18
CA PHE A 127 8.69 -16.43 3.50
C PHE A 127 9.84 -15.43 3.39
N VAL A 128 10.00 -14.61 4.45
CA VAL A 128 11.25 -13.90 4.70
C VAL A 128 11.74 -14.28 6.10
N ILE A 129 12.96 -14.77 6.19
CA ILE A 129 13.61 -15.16 7.44
C ILE A 129 14.62 -14.06 7.81
N PRO A 130 14.30 -13.20 8.80
CA PRO A 130 15.19 -12.11 9.21
C PRO A 130 16.36 -12.61 10.05
N PRO A 131 17.38 -11.76 10.32
CA PRO A 131 18.62 -12.17 10.97
C PRO A 131 18.42 -12.87 12.32
N LEU A 132 17.48 -12.40 13.14
CA LEU A 132 17.20 -13.00 14.45
C LEU A 132 16.69 -14.45 14.32
N ALA A 133 15.86 -14.72 13.32
CA ALA A 133 15.35 -16.07 13.04
C ALA A 133 16.46 -16.97 12.44
N VAL A 134 17.37 -16.43 11.63
CA VAL A 134 18.55 -17.16 11.12
C VAL A 134 19.50 -17.53 12.25
N ALA A 135 19.72 -16.63 13.20
CA ALA A 135 20.60 -16.83 14.36
C ALA A 135 20.04 -17.90 15.32
N ALA A 136 18.73 -18.12 15.38
CA ALA A 136 18.11 -19.22 16.12
C ALA A 136 18.47 -20.62 15.59
N GLY A 137 19.18 -20.69 14.46
CA GLY A 137 19.75 -21.92 13.88
C GLY A 137 18.76 -22.76 13.08
N ASN A 138 17.65 -23.14 13.66
CA ASN A 138 16.59 -23.91 12.99
C ASN A 138 15.31 -23.10 12.89
N VAL A 139 14.69 -23.09 11.71
CA VAL A 139 13.41 -22.42 11.47
C VAL A 139 12.29 -23.35 11.93
N SER A 140 12.06 -23.41 13.26
CA SER A 140 10.93 -24.12 13.88
C SER A 140 9.61 -23.41 13.57
N GLN A 141 8.48 -24.10 13.80
CA GLN A 141 7.15 -23.48 13.66
C GLN A 141 7.02 -22.24 14.54
N THR A 142 7.52 -22.28 15.78
CA THR A 142 7.54 -21.13 16.71
C THR A 142 8.38 -19.97 16.15
N THR A 143 9.53 -20.26 15.52
CA THR A 143 10.36 -19.25 14.87
C THR A 143 9.63 -18.62 13.69
N LEU A 144 8.96 -19.43 12.87
CA LEU A 144 8.13 -18.94 11.75
C LEU A 144 7.02 -18.01 12.22
N GLU A 145 6.31 -18.40 13.29
CA GLU A 145 5.18 -17.64 13.80
C GLU A 145 5.58 -16.31 14.44
N ASN A 146 6.70 -16.28 15.14
CA ASN A 146 7.09 -15.12 15.94
C ASN A 146 8.04 -14.16 15.22
N LEU A 147 8.93 -14.67 14.35
CA LEU A 147 10.04 -13.90 13.83
C LEU A 147 10.03 -13.75 12.29
N CYS A 148 9.27 -14.56 11.55
CA CYS A 148 9.33 -14.56 10.09
C CYS A 148 8.12 -13.86 9.45
N TYR A 149 8.35 -13.31 8.25
CA TYR A 149 7.26 -12.86 7.38
C TYR A 149 6.74 -14.07 6.61
N GLN A 150 5.43 -14.15 6.48
CA GLN A 150 4.75 -15.23 5.76
C GLN A 150 3.69 -14.65 4.82
N TYR A 151 3.59 -15.19 3.62
CA TYR A 151 2.67 -14.74 2.59
C TYR A 151 1.98 -15.92 1.94
N LYS A 152 0.67 -15.82 1.70
CA LYS A 152 -0.12 -16.81 0.99
C LYS A 152 -0.92 -16.16 -0.13
N TYR A 153 -0.99 -16.87 -1.24
CA TYR A 153 -1.61 -16.38 -2.46
C TYR A 153 -2.75 -17.30 -2.85
N ASP A 154 -3.74 -16.75 -3.54
CA ASP A 154 -4.81 -17.54 -4.14
C ASP A 154 -4.41 -18.09 -5.53
N GLY A 155 -5.30 -18.89 -6.14
CA GLY A 155 -5.06 -19.48 -7.46
C GLY A 155 -4.93 -18.46 -8.61
N ARG A 156 -5.18 -17.17 -8.37
CA ARG A 156 -4.94 -16.05 -9.31
C ARG A 156 -3.64 -15.29 -9.02
N GLY A 157 -2.86 -15.74 -8.04
CA GLY A 157 -1.62 -15.09 -7.64
C GLY A 157 -1.78 -13.83 -6.79
N ARG A 158 -2.97 -13.55 -6.25
CA ARG A 158 -3.21 -12.40 -5.37
C ARG A 158 -2.83 -12.74 -3.95
N LEU A 159 -2.18 -11.81 -3.25
CA LEU A 159 -1.86 -11.94 -1.83
C LEU A 159 -3.15 -11.90 -1.00
N VAL A 160 -3.51 -13.00 -0.34
CA VAL A 160 -4.77 -13.11 0.41
C VAL A 160 -4.57 -13.29 1.92
N GLU A 161 -3.41 -13.72 2.36
CA GLU A 161 -3.03 -13.78 3.77
C GLU A 161 -1.57 -13.38 3.93
N LYS A 162 -1.27 -12.54 4.90
CA LYS A 162 0.11 -12.21 5.29
C LYS A 162 0.24 -12.20 6.81
N LYS A 163 1.44 -12.56 7.27
CA LYS A 163 1.83 -12.48 8.67
C LYS A 163 3.17 -11.77 8.77
N LEU A 164 3.24 -10.77 9.64
CA LEU A 164 4.47 -10.04 9.94
C LEU A 164 5.02 -10.52 11.30
N PRO A 165 6.33 -10.38 11.56
CA PRO A 165 6.90 -10.69 12.86
C PRO A 165 6.16 -9.98 14.00
N GLY A 166 5.83 -10.72 15.05
CA GLY A 166 5.12 -10.18 16.21
C GLY A 166 3.66 -9.79 16.00
N LYS A 167 3.11 -10.05 14.80
CA LYS A 167 1.69 -9.85 14.48
C LYS A 167 1.01 -11.15 14.11
N GLU A 168 -0.31 -11.18 14.27
CA GLU A 168 -1.14 -12.24 13.75
C GLU A 168 -1.46 -12.05 12.25
N TRP A 169 -2.06 -13.07 11.63
CA TRP A 169 -2.44 -13.05 10.23
C TRP A 169 -3.37 -11.88 9.90
N GLU A 170 -3.10 -11.23 8.79
CA GLU A 170 -3.99 -10.28 8.12
C GLU A 170 -4.60 -10.96 6.88
N PHE A 171 -5.90 -10.76 6.68
CA PHE A 171 -6.68 -11.38 5.62
C PHE A 171 -7.17 -10.36 4.60
N MET A 172 -7.22 -10.78 3.33
CA MET A 172 -7.67 -9.98 2.20
C MET A 172 -8.66 -10.76 1.34
N VAL A 173 -9.71 -10.10 0.88
CA VAL A 173 -10.73 -10.67 -0.01
C VAL A 173 -10.88 -9.76 -1.23
N TYR A 174 -10.91 -10.35 -2.42
CA TYR A 174 -10.90 -9.65 -3.68
C TYR A 174 -12.11 -10.01 -4.55
N ASP A 175 -12.61 -9.03 -5.30
CA ASP A 175 -13.66 -9.28 -6.28
C ASP A 175 -13.13 -9.89 -7.61
N LYS A 176 -14.04 -10.10 -8.57
CA LYS A 176 -13.72 -10.66 -9.88
C LYS A 176 -12.84 -9.73 -10.76
N LYS A 177 -12.75 -8.45 -10.40
CA LYS A 177 -11.91 -7.43 -11.06
C LYS A 177 -10.58 -7.21 -10.33
N ASP A 178 -10.21 -8.11 -9.41
CA ASP A 178 -9.00 -8.07 -8.57
C ASP A 178 -8.88 -6.84 -7.66
N ARG A 179 -10.03 -6.19 -7.34
CA ARG A 179 -10.07 -5.08 -6.39
C ARG A 179 -10.19 -5.63 -4.97
N LEU A 180 -9.43 -5.04 -4.03
CA LEU A 180 -9.47 -5.39 -2.61
C LEU A 180 -10.78 -4.88 -1.98
N ILE A 181 -11.65 -5.79 -1.56
CA ILE A 181 -12.97 -5.49 -1.03
C ILE A 181 -13.00 -5.54 0.50
N LEU A 182 -12.36 -6.56 1.10
CA LEU A 182 -12.34 -6.72 2.56
C LEU A 182 -10.92 -6.93 3.06
N THR A 183 -10.63 -6.34 4.23
CA THR A 183 -9.41 -6.62 5.00
C THR A 183 -9.78 -6.92 6.46
N GLN A 184 -9.00 -7.79 7.11
CA GLN A 184 -9.18 -8.11 8.53
C GLN A 184 -7.84 -8.41 9.19
N ASP A 185 -7.54 -7.70 10.26
CA ASP A 185 -6.41 -7.97 11.15
C ASP A 185 -6.86 -8.67 12.45
N ILE A 186 -5.95 -8.86 13.38
CA ILE A 186 -6.27 -9.47 14.69
C ILE A 186 -7.23 -8.63 15.52
N ASN A 187 -7.13 -7.30 15.46
CA ASN A 187 -7.99 -6.40 16.22
C ASN A 187 -9.45 -6.53 15.75
N LEU A 188 -9.65 -6.64 14.44
CA LEU A 188 -10.98 -6.82 13.85
C LEU A 188 -11.54 -8.23 14.03
N ARG A 189 -10.72 -9.23 14.36
CA ARG A 189 -11.17 -10.56 14.79
C ARG A 189 -11.56 -10.61 16.27
N GLY A 190 -11.14 -9.63 17.05
CA GLY A 190 -11.54 -9.42 18.45
C GLY A 190 -12.74 -8.51 18.59
N THR A 191 -13.20 -8.33 19.82
CA THR A 191 -14.26 -7.38 20.18
C THR A 191 -13.71 -6.10 20.83
N ASN A 192 -12.44 -6.09 21.21
CA ASN A 192 -11.77 -4.95 21.81
C ASN A 192 -11.18 -4.04 20.72
N ASN A 193 -12.07 -3.43 19.93
CA ASN A 193 -11.72 -2.48 18.88
C ASN A 193 -12.74 -1.33 18.88
N ASN A 194 -12.49 -0.29 18.09
CA ASN A 194 -13.33 0.91 18.04
C ASN A 194 -14.76 0.66 17.52
N PHE A 195 -15.07 -0.54 17.01
CA PHE A 195 -16.39 -0.91 16.49
C PHE A 195 -17.18 -1.77 17.48
N GLY A 196 -16.56 -2.19 18.59
CA GLY A 196 -17.20 -3.02 19.63
C GLY A 196 -17.59 -4.42 19.17
N GLY A 197 -17.09 -4.89 18.03
CA GLY A 197 -17.49 -6.18 17.45
C GLY A 197 -16.46 -6.73 16.47
N LYS A 198 -16.61 -8.05 16.20
CA LYS A 198 -15.81 -8.72 15.16
C LYS A 198 -16.30 -8.34 13.78
N GLY A 199 -15.35 -8.08 12.84
CA GLY A 199 -15.76 -7.72 11.49
C GLY A 199 -14.60 -7.52 10.53
N TRP A 200 -14.90 -6.82 9.46
CA TRP A 200 -14.02 -6.55 8.34
C TRP A 200 -14.05 -5.07 7.99
N LEU A 201 -12.92 -4.50 7.64
CA LEU A 201 -12.92 -3.23 6.91
C LEU A 201 -13.27 -3.52 5.46
N PHE A 202 -14.15 -2.70 4.90
CA PHE A 202 -14.55 -2.85 3.51
C PHE A 202 -14.23 -1.62 2.68
N THR A 203 -14.05 -1.85 1.39
CA THR A 203 -13.94 -0.82 0.35
C THR A 203 -14.90 -1.17 -0.78
N LYS A 204 -15.76 -0.23 -1.16
CA LYS A 204 -16.67 -0.36 -2.30
C LYS A 204 -16.28 0.61 -3.39
N TYR A 205 -16.52 0.20 -4.62
CA TYR A 205 -16.08 0.91 -5.82
C TYR A 205 -17.26 1.19 -6.76
N ASP A 206 -17.11 2.22 -7.57
CA ASP A 206 -17.96 2.44 -8.73
C ASP A 206 -17.53 1.58 -9.93
N GLN A 207 -18.25 1.75 -11.06
CA GLN A 207 -17.94 1.02 -12.31
C GLN A 207 -16.57 1.34 -12.90
N PHE A 208 -15.99 2.49 -12.57
CA PHE A 208 -14.66 2.93 -13.01
C PHE A 208 -13.52 2.50 -12.09
N GLY A 209 -13.84 1.80 -10.99
CA GLY A 209 -12.86 1.34 -9.99
C GLY A 209 -12.45 2.43 -8.99
N ARG A 210 -13.19 3.55 -8.90
CA ARG A 210 -12.92 4.60 -7.91
C ARG A 210 -13.60 4.24 -6.59
N VAL A 211 -12.92 4.51 -5.47
CA VAL A 211 -13.45 4.21 -4.13
C VAL A 211 -14.60 5.15 -3.77
N VAL A 212 -15.79 4.61 -3.55
CA VAL A 212 -16.98 5.39 -3.15
C VAL A 212 -17.28 5.28 -1.66
N TYR A 213 -17.15 4.09 -1.08
CA TYR A 213 -17.36 3.87 0.35
C TYR A 213 -16.19 3.13 0.97
N THR A 214 -15.84 3.50 2.20
CA THR A 214 -15.08 2.64 3.11
C THR A 214 -15.82 2.52 4.43
N GLY A 215 -15.61 1.42 5.14
CA GLY A 215 -16.27 1.25 6.43
C GLY A 215 -15.97 -0.07 7.09
N PHE A 216 -16.73 -0.35 8.14
CA PHE A 216 -16.69 -1.59 8.89
C PHE A 216 -17.94 -2.42 8.63
N PHE A 217 -17.75 -3.71 8.40
CA PHE A 217 -18.79 -4.71 8.19
C PHE A 217 -18.73 -5.73 9.34
N ALA A 218 -19.70 -5.67 10.24
CA ALA A 218 -19.81 -6.61 11.36
C ALA A 218 -20.16 -8.00 10.84
N ASN A 219 -19.20 -8.92 10.86
CA ASN A 219 -19.36 -10.30 10.42
C ASN A 219 -18.23 -11.18 10.94
N THR A 220 -18.57 -12.42 11.35
CA THR A 220 -17.61 -13.38 11.93
C THR A 220 -17.15 -14.47 10.94
N ALA A 221 -17.63 -14.44 9.70
CA ALA A 221 -17.28 -15.44 8.71
C ALA A 221 -15.77 -15.41 8.38
N THR A 222 -15.24 -16.56 7.99
CA THR A 222 -13.82 -16.70 7.62
C THR A 222 -13.51 -16.03 6.28
N ARG A 223 -12.22 -15.80 6.02
CA ARG A 223 -11.77 -15.27 4.72
C ARG A 223 -12.30 -16.09 3.54
N SER A 224 -12.20 -17.42 3.62
CA SER A 224 -12.66 -18.30 2.52
C SER A 224 -14.16 -18.20 2.31
N SER A 225 -14.96 -18.12 3.39
CA SER A 225 -16.42 -17.93 3.30
C SER A 225 -16.77 -16.58 2.67
N MET A 226 -16.07 -15.51 3.04
CA MET A 226 -16.24 -14.17 2.44
C MET A 226 -15.87 -14.18 0.95
N GLN A 227 -14.76 -14.83 0.58
CA GLN A 227 -14.34 -14.95 -0.82
C GLN A 227 -15.36 -15.74 -1.63
N THR A 228 -15.91 -16.82 -1.07
CA THR A 228 -16.95 -17.65 -1.72
C THR A 228 -18.23 -16.85 -1.91
N ALA A 229 -18.68 -16.11 -0.88
CA ALA A 229 -19.86 -15.26 -0.98
C ALA A 229 -19.72 -14.22 -2.09
N LEU A 230 -18.54 -13.56 -2.18
CA LEU A 230 -18.26 -12.58 -3.20
C LEU A 230 -18.15 -13.20 -4.61
N ASN A 231 -17.55 -14.39 -4.74
CA ASN A 231 -17.44 -15.11 -6.01
C ASN A 231 -18.80 -15.54 -6.55
N ASN A 232 -19.76 -15.83 -5.67
CA ASN A 232 -21.13 -16.24 -6.03
C ASN A 232 -22.03 -15.07 -6.42
N MET A 233 -21.57 -13.81 -6.26
CA MET A 233 -22.35 -12.67 -6.74
C MET A 233 -22.43 -12.65 -8.27
N ASN A 234 -23.66 -12.52 -8.77
CA ASN A 234 -23.93 -12.42 -10.21
C ASN A 234 -23.75 -10.98 -10.74
N SER A 235 -23.69 -9.98 -9.85
CA SER A 235 -23.56 -8.57 -10.20
C SER A 235 -22.09 -8.15 -10.41
N SER A 236 -21.89 -6.99 -11.03
CA SER A 236 -20.59 -6.40 -11.30
C SER A 236 -19.86 -5.90 -10.04
N ASN A 237 -20.45 -6.02 -8.87
CA ASN A 237 -19.94 -5.55 -7.58
C ASN A 237 -19.54 -4.07 -7.58
N ASN A 238 -20.36 -3.22 -8.19
CA ASN A 238 -20.18 -1.76 -8.20
C ASN A 238 -21.35 -1.08 -7.49
N GLU A 239 -21.07 0.09 -6.91
CA GLU A 239 -22.10 1.04 -6.52
C GLU A 239 -22.31 2.04 -7.67
N GLU A 240 -23.57 2.41 -7.90
CA GLU A 240 -23.94 3.36 -8.94
C GLU A 240 -24.37 4.69 -8.32
N ARG A 241 -24.04 5.80 -8.99
CA ARG A 241 -24.48 7.13 -8.59
C ARG A 241 -25.99 7.27 -8.82
N VAL A 242 -26.72 7.81 -7.85
CA VAL A 242 -28.15 8.05 -7.93
C VAL A 242 -28.49 9.52 -7.65
N SER A 243 -29.54 10.02 -8.24
CA SER A 243 -29.96 11.44 -8.11
C SER A 243 -30.69 11.76 -6.80
N ALA A 244 -31.30 10.74 -6.19
CA ALA A 244 -31.94 10.85 -4.88
C ALA A 244 -31.25 9.94 -3.87
N PRO A 245 -31.26 10.23 -2.56
CA PRO A 245 -30.64 9.37 -1.57
C PRO A 245 -31.25 7.97 -1.60
N SER A 246 -30.41 6.94 -1.78
CA SER A 246 -30.84 5.55 -1.75
C SER A 246 -31.10 5.03 -0.34
N ILE A 247 -30.35 5.58 0.62
CA ILE A 247 -30.38 5.22 2.05
C ILE A 247 -29.72 6.33 2.88
N THR A 248 -30.08 6.40 4.15
CA THR A 248 -29.40 7.22 5.16
C THR A 248 -28.67 6.31 6.12
N LEU A 249 -27.34 6.49 6.27
CA LEU A 249 -26.50 5.77 7.23
C LEU A 249 -25.75 6.77 8.13
N GLN A 250 -25.76 6.54 9.44
CA GLN A 250 -25.16 7.42 10.44
C GLN A 250 -25.47 8.92 10.21
N GLY A 251 -26.75 9.22 9.97
CA GLY A 251 -27.23 10.58 9.72
C GLY A 251 -26.84 11.17 8.36
N LEU A 252 -26.16 10.42 7.49
CA LEU A 252 -25.72 10.88 6.18
C LEU A 252 -26.60 10.30 5.08
N PRO A 253 -27.30 11.12 4.28
CA PRO A 253 -27.99 10.66 3.07
C PRO A 253 -26.96 10.28 1.99
N LEU A 254 -27.11 9.10 1.38
CA LEU A 254 -26.16 8.54 0.44
C LEU A 254 -26.71 8.56 -0.98
N TYR A 255 -25.93 9.14 -1.90
CA TYR A 255 -26.27 9.28 -3.32
C TYR A 255 -25.58 8.22 -4.19
N TYR A 256 -25.40 7.02 -3.65
CA TYR A 256 -24.99 5.80 -4.35
C TYR A 256 -25.89 4.66 -3.94
N THR A 257 -25.97 3.61 -4.76
CA THR A 257 -26.65 2.36 -4.41
C THR A 257 -25.99 1.68 -3.18
N LYS A 258 -26.60 0.60 -2.69
CA LYS A 258 -26.06 -0.28 -1.66
C LYS A 258 -26.09 -1.73 -2.15
N THR A 259 -25.67 -1.96 -3.38
CA THR A 259 -25.79 -3.25 -4.06
C THR A 259 -24.49 -4.04 -4.10
N ALA A 260 -23.34 -3.34 -4.06
CA ALA A 260 -22.05 -4.00 -4.00
C ALA A 260 -21.81 -4.66 -2.64
N PHE A 261 -21.00 -5.72 -2.64
CA PHE A 261 -20.60 -6.44 -1.42
C PHE A 261 -19.69 -5.59 -0.51
N PRO A 262 -19.88 -5.63 0.80
CA PRO A 262 -20.93 -6.34 1.54
C PRO A 262 -22.27 -5.60 1.51
N THR A 263 -23.40 -6.35 1.54
CA THR A 263 -24.75 -5.77 1.49
C THR A 263 -25.46 -5.68 2.84
N GLY A 264 -24.90 -6.29 3.87
CA GLY A 264 -25.48 -6.34 5.22
C GLY A 264 -25.37 -5.02 6.01
N SER A 265 -25.49 -5.14 7.33
CA SER A 265 -25.28 -4.02 8.25
C SER A 265 -23.85 -3.55 8.22
N MET A 266 -23.63 -2.25 8.03
CA MET A 266 -22.30 -1.65 7.92
C MET A 266 -22.24 -0.30 8.61
N THR A 267 -21.05 0.04 9.12
CA THR A 267 -20.71 1.36 9.62
C THR A 267 -19.81 2.03 8.60
N LEU A 268 -20.23 3.16 8.04
CA LEU A 268 -19.40 3.92 7.10
C LEU A 268 -18.31 4.69 7.85
N LEU A 269 -17.15 4.80 7.21
CA LEU A 269 -16.01 5.61 7.65
C LEU A 269 -15.71 6.73 6.66
N SER A 270 -15.91 6.49 5.37
CA SER A 270 -15.77 7.54 4.37
C SER A 270 -16.74 7.34 3.20
N VAL A 271 -17.07 8.46 2.55
CA VAL A 271 -17.84 8.52 1.29
C VAL A 271 -17.16 9.49 0.35
N ASN A 272 -16.91 9.08 -0.89
CA ASN A 272 -16.35 9.96 -1.92
C ASN A 272 -17.33 10.11 -3.08
N TYR A 273 -17.49 11.33 -3.56
CA TYR A 273 -18.37 11.67 -4.68
C TYR A 273 -17.55 12.13 -5.88
N TYR A 274 -17.92 11.60 -7.04
CA TYR A 274 -17.34 11.89 -8.34
C TYR A 274 -18.43 12.30 -9.33
N ASP A 275 -18.05 12.94 -10.38
CA ASP A 275 -18.88 13.29 -11.55
C ASP A 275 -19.98 14.33 -11.28
N THR A 276 -20.72 14.19 -10.18
CA THR A 276 -21.81 15.11 -9.79
C THR A 276 -21.70 15.43 -8.31
N TYR A 277 -21.99 16.67 -7.95
CA TYR A 277 -22.02 17.08 -6.53
C TYR A 277 -23.20 16.43 -5.80
N PRO A 278 -23.05 16.05 -4.50
CA PRO A 278 -24.20 15.69 -3.68
C PRO A 278 -25.14 16.91 -3.53
N VAL A 279 -26.44 16.65 -3.38
CA VAL A 279 -27.49 17.69 -3.42
C VAL A 279 -27.25 18.80 -2.37
N GLU A 280 -26.72 18.44 -1.20
CA GLU A 280 -26.47 19.36 -0.09
C GLU A 280 -25.14 20.14 -0.21
N THR A 281 -24.51 20.14 -1.38
CA THR A 281 -23.23 20.85 -1.58
C THR A 281 -23.39 22.33 -1.30
N PRO A 282 -22.61 22.91 -0.37
CA PRO A 282 -22.67 24.32 -0.04
C PRO A 282 -21.92 25.14 -1.11
N PHE A 283 -22.57 25.34 -2.26
CA PHE A 283 -21.97 26.17 -3.32
C PHE A 283 -21.74 27.58 -2.81
N PRO A 284 -20.58 28.18 -3.16
CA PRO A 284 -20.28 29.54 -2.80
C PRO A 284 -21.33 30.51 -3.38
N THR A 285 -21.88 31.37 -2.52
CA THR A 285 -22.85 32.38 -2.94
C THR A 285 -22.14 33.56 -3.61
N LYS A 286 -22.79 34.20 -4.59
CA LYS A 286 -22.31 35.44 -5.20
C LYS A 286 -22.23 36.54 -4.14
N LYS A 287 -21.09 37.24 -4.09
CA LYS A 287 -20.89 38.37 -3.20
C LYS A 287 -21.20 39.68 -3.94
N ILE A 288 -21.99 40.56 -3.35
CA ILE A 288 -22.20 41.91 -3.87
C ILE A 288 -21.08 42.79 -3.34
N ILE A 289 -20.22 43.31 -4.23
CA ILE A 289 -19.18 44.28 -3.88
C ILE A 289 -19.44 45.55 -4.69
N ASN A 290 -19.53 46.69 -4.01
CA ASN A 290 -19.80 48.02 -4.61
C ASN A 290 -21.06 48.06 -5.52
N GLY A 291 -22.15 47.40 -5.10
CA GLY A 291 -23.41 47.44 -5.83
C GLY A 291 -23.47 46.57 -7.09
N SER A 292 -22.40 45.94 -7.48
CA SER A 292 -22.34 44.99 -8.61
C SER A 292 -22.23 43.56 -8.10
N GLN A 293 -23.03 42.66 -8.66
CA GLN A 293 -22.85 41.22 -8.42
C GLN A 293 -21.52 40.78 -9.02
N GLN A 294 -20.48 40.68 -8.21
CA GLN A 294 -19.28 39.98 -8.62
C GLN A 294 -19.53 38.48 -8.47
N SER A 295 -19.29 37.78 -9.56
CA SER A 295 -19.39 36.33 -9.59
C SER A 295 -18.34 35.73 -8.69
N GLN A 296 -18.78 35.15 -7.59
CA GLN A 296 -18.13 34.08 -6.83
C GLN A 296 -16.95 34.44 -5.93
N ILE A 297 -16.93 33.78 -4.79
CA ILE A 297 -15.85 33.83 -3.78
C ILE A 297 -14.50 33.47 -4.42
N PHE A 298 -14.46 32.63 -5.47
CA PHE A 298 -13.26 32.13 -6.14
C PHE A 298 -12.84 32.90 -7.38
N GLY A 299 -13.46 34.02 -7.70
CA GLY A 299 -13.09 34.85 -8.85
C GLY A 299 -13.28 34.22 -10.23
N GLU A 300 -13.56 32.94 -10.33
CA GLU A 300 -13.78 32.19 -11.57
C GLU A 300 -15.11 31.42 -11.53
N ALA A 301 -15.67 31.08 -12.70
CA ALA A 301 -16.90 30.29 -12.79
C ALA A 301 -16.64 28.84 -12.40
N ILE A 302 -17.44 28.31 -11.47
CA ILE A 302 -17.39 26.89 -11.08
C ILE A 302 -17.88 26.03 -12.25
N LEU A 303 -17.13 25.00 -12.58
CA LEU A 303 -17.49 24.01 -13.59
C LEU A 303 -18.79 23.29 -13.17
N PRO A 304 -19.83 23.26 -14.02
CA PRO A 304 -21.09 22.58 -13.69
C PRO A 304 -20.91 21.06 -13.73
N ASP A 305 -21.78 20.33 -13.02
CA ASP A 305 -21.80 18.86 -12.98
C ASP A 305 -22.64 18.22 -14.11
N ASN A 306 -23.30 19.03 -14.92
CA ASN A 306 -23.97 18.64 -16.15
C ASN A 306 -23.28 19.30 -17.35
N TYR A 307 -23.44 18.70 -18.55
CA TYR A 307 -22.89 19.27 -19.77
C TYR A 307 -23.57 20.61 -20.08
N GLY A 308 -22.80 21.70 -20.04
CA GLY A 308 -23.19 22.99 -20.57
C GLY A 308 -23.10 23.05 -22.10
N ALA A 309 -23.38 24.22 -22.67
CA ALA A 309 -23.29 24.46 -24.12
C ALA A 309 -21.88 24.18 -24.72
N ASP A 310 -20.83 24.27 -23.89
CA ASP A 310 -19.44 24.01 -24.23
C ASP A 310 -19.00 22.54 -23.96
N ALA A 311 -19.95 21.66 -23.64
CA ALA A 311 -19.74 20.23 -23.33
C ALA A 311 -18.74 19.97 -22.15
N LEU A 312 -18.46 20.97 -21.33
CA LEU A 312 -17.59 20.85 -20.16
C LEU A 312 -18.41 20.50 -18.93
N SER A 313 -17.89 19.57 -18.12
CA SER A 313 -18.53 19.15 -16.86
C SER A 313 -17.51 18.60 -15.87
N THR A 314 -17.95 18.35 -14.64
CA THR A 314 -17.13 17.73 -13.59
C THR A 314 -16.94 16.21 -13.75
N LYS A 315 -17.31 15.64 -14.90
CA LYS A 315 -17.14 14.20 -15.18
C LYS A 315 -15.68 13.78 -14.97
N SER A 316 -15.49 12.68 -14.27
CA SER A 316 -14.20 12.11 -13.86
C SER A 316 -13.48 12.84 -12.71
N LEU A 317 -13.97 13.98 -12.24
CA LEU A 317 -13.34 14.72 -11.15
C LEU A 317 -13.84 14.25 -9.76
N PRO A 318 -12.96 14.22 -8.73
CA PRO A 318 -13.37 14.03 -7.34
C PRO A 318 -13.96 15.34 -6.79
N LEU A 319 -15.21 15.32 -6.34
CA LEU A 319 -15.97 16.54 -5.99
C LEU A 319 -16.17 16.72 -4.49
N ALA A 320 -16.42 15.62 -3.77
CA ALA A 320 -16.58 15.67 -2.33
C ALA A 320 -16.04 14.42 -1.65
N SER A 321 -15.52 14.60 -0.44
CA SER A 321 -15.06 13.53 0.42
C SER A 321 -15.56 13.78 1.84
N PHE A 322 -16.31 12.83 2.39
CA PHE A 322 -16.84 12.85 3.72
C PHE A 322 -16.14 11.80 4.57
N VAL A 323 -15.64 12.19 5.72
CA VAL A 323 -14.96 11.32 6.66
C VAL A 323 -15.66 11.36 7.99
N LYS A 324 -16.03 10.20 8.51
CA LYS A 324 -16.70 10.07 9.79
C LYS A 324 -15.70 10.32 10.92
N ASN A 325 -16.12 11.09 11.93
CA ASN A 325 -15.41 11.17 13.17
C ASN A 325 -15.60 9.86 13.95
N ILE A 326 -14.52 9.28 14.46
CA ILE A 326 -14.58 7.97 15.11
C ILE A 326 -15.19 8.04 16.52
N ASN A 327 -15.17 9.20 17.16
CA ASN A 327 -15.65 9.38 18.54
C ASN A 327 -17.15 9.66 18.64
N ASP A 328 -17.77 10.07 17.53
CA ASP A 328 -19.21 10.37 17.46
C ASP A 328 -19.72 10.05 16.04
N ASP A 329 -21.00 10.28 15.78
CA ASP A 329 -21.58 10.03 14.46
C ASP A 329 -21.53 11.25 13.51
N SER A 330 -20.73 12.25 13.86
CA SER A 330 -20.56 13.45 13.03
C SER A 330 -19.60 13.22 11.87
N TRP A 331 -19.63 14.13 10.88
CA TRP A 331 -18.89 14.03 9.64
C TRP A 331 -18.08 15.30 9.35
N THR A 332 -16.84 15.14 8.96
CA THR A 332 -16.07 16.17 8.28
C THR A 332 -16.32 16.04 6.78
N LYS A 333 -16.87 17.10 6.17
CA LYS A 333 -17.25 17.13 4.76
C LYS A 333 -16.35 18.11 4.02
N ASN A 334 -15.71 17.64 2.95
CA ASN A 334 -14.85 18.46 2.09
C ASN A 334 -15.41 18.45 0.68
N TYR A 335 -15.54 19.64 0.08
CA TYR A 335 -15.99 19.85 -1.28
C TYR A 335 -14.91 20.58 -2.07
N THR A 336 -14.64 20.13 -3.29
CA THR A 336 -13.65 20.74 -4.19
C THR A 336 -14.37 21.31 -5.40
N PHE A 337 -14.12 22.57 -5.71
CA PHE A 337 -14.69 23.27 -6.85
C PHE A 337 -13.63 23.47 -7.92
N TYR A 338 -14.03 23.32 -9.16
CA TYR A 338 -13.14 23.35 -10.33
C TYR A 338 -13.53 24.47 -11.30
N ASP A 339 -12.54 24.99 -12.03
CA ASP A 339 -12.76 25.87 -13.18
C ASP A 339 -13.10 25.07 -14.47
N LYS A 340 -13.40 25.79 -15.56
CA LYS A 340 -13.69 25.20 -16.87
C LYS A 340 -12.52 24.37 -17.47
N LYS A 341 -11.32 24.49 -16.92
CA LYS A 341 -10.14 23.70 -17.33
C LYS A 341 -9.92 22.48 -16.43
N GLY A 342 -10.84 22.20 -15.49
CA GLY A 342 -10.71 21.10 -14.55
C GLY A 342 -9.66 21.34 -13.45
N ARG A 343 -9.22 22.57 -13.22
CA ARG A 343 -8.27 22.94 -12.16
C ARG A 343 -9.03 23.24 -10.87
N PRO A 344 -8.59 22.76 -9.71
CA PRO A 344 -9.23 23.11 -8.43
C PRO A 344 -9.02 24.59 -8.13
N ILE A 345 -10.12 25.33 -7.95
CA ILE A 345 -10.14 26.77 -7.65
C ILE A 345 -10.51 27.07 -6.20
N GLY A 346 -11.12 26.15 -5.50
CA GLY A 346 -11.46 26.32 -4.11
C GLY A 346 -11.96 25.08 -3.43
N ASN A 347 -11.96 25.14 -2.10
CA ASN A 347 -12.47 24.09 -1.24
C ASN A 347 -13.41 24.67 -0.20
N HIS A 348 -14.49 23.94 0.09
CA HIS A 348 -15.33 24.19 1.26
C HIS A 348 -15.22 22.99 2.18
N SER A 349 -14.86 23.21 3.42
CA SER A 349 -14.78 22.18 4.44
C SER A 349 -15.71 22.51 5.60
N THR A 350 -16.56 21.56 5.99
CA THR A 350 -17.32 21.61 7.23
C THR A 350 -16.74 20.58 8.18
N ASN A 351 -16.26 21.00 9.34
CA ASN A 351 -15.72 20.07 10.33
C ASN A 351 -16.84 19.39 11.14
N HIS A 352 -16.48 18.42 11.93
CA HIS A 352 -17.41 17.64 12.77
C HIS A 352 -18.15 18.47 13.84
N LEU A 353 -17.65 19.65 14.20
CA LEU A 353 -18.30 20.61 15.14
C LEU A 353 -19.20 21.61 14.41
N GLY A 354 -19.38 21.51 13.10
CA GLY A 354 -20.19 22.42 12.29
C GLY A 354 -19.46 23.70 11.85
N GLY A 355 -18.18 23.87 12.19
CA GLY A 355 -17.36 24.99 11.70
C GLY A 355 -17.06 24.86 10.21
N ASN A 356 -17.14 25.98 9.47
CA ASN A 356 -16.90 26.03 8.04
C ASN A 356 -15.59 26.73 7.71
N THR A 357 -14.82 26.16 6.78
CA THR A 357 -13.60 26.76 6.22
C THR A 357 -13.74 26.81 4.71
N ILE A 358 -13.56 27.99 4.12
CA ILE A 358 -13.54 28.18 2.69
C ILE A 358 -12.14 28.62 2.28
N ILE A 359 -11.51 27.88 1.38
CA ILE A 359 -10.19 28.18 0.86
C ILE A 359 -10.35 28.56 -0.62
N ASP A 360 -9.97 29.81 -0.94
CA ASP A 360 -9.85 30.30 -2.31
C ASP A 360 -8.42 30.06 -2.82
N ARG A 361 -8.29 29.33 -3.93
CA ARG A 361 -7.01 29.14 -4.61
C ARG A 361 -6.91 30.12 -5.78
N LYS A 362 -6.33 31.27 -5.54
CA LYS A 362 -5.98 32.21 -6.58
C LYS A 362 -4.98 31.56 -7.53
N SER A 363 -5.37 31.33 -8.79
CA SER A 363 -4.40 30.95 -9.81
C SER A 363 -3.52 32.16 -10.09
N THR A 364 -2.27 32.15 -9.62
CA THR A 364 -1.26 33.11 -10.04
C THR A 364 -0.99 32.88 -11.53
N ARG A 365 -1.62 33.67 -12.39
CA ARG A 365 -1.12 33.89 -13.73
C ARG A 365 0.24 34.58 -13.58
N LEU A 366 1.32 33.91 -13.90
CA LEU A 366 2.54 34.55 -14.32
C LEU A 366 2.17 35.30 -15.60
N ASN A 367 1.97 36.64 -15.49
CA ASN A 367 1.98 37.51 -16.66
C ASN A 367 3.40 37.46 -17.22
N SER A 368 3.64 36.63 -18.22
CA SER A 368 4.75 36.85 -19.15
C SER A 368 4.36 38.03 -20.03
N SER A 369 4.80 39.22 -19.64
CA SER A 369 4.95 40.35 -20.56
C SER A 369 6.08 40.10 -21.51
#